data_7e44e3401f7a29a20837518b6830b529
#
_entry.id   7e44e3401f7a29a20837518b6830b529
#
_cell.length_a   1.000
_cell.length_b   1.000
_cell.length_c   1.000
_cell.angle_alpha   90.00
_cell.angle_beta   90.00
_cell.angle_gamma   90.00
#
_symmetry.space_group_name_H-M   'P 1'
#
loop_
_entity.id
_entity.type
_entity.pdbx_description
1 polymer ?
#
loop_
_entity_poly.entity_id
_entity_poly.type
_entity_poly.pdbx_seq_one_letter_code
_entity_poly.pdbx_strand_id
1 'polypeptide(L)'
;MVEYILLMVVCFFVLCTTFALVIKTNSIMKEIKIVEKGENFTTVNVGKLNEIKEYELAMGNFSIPGKMFAGHALQATGAELSFQSLAAGQDYGTRHTHKTHEELYFILKGEGIFDVDGKRFPVSEGSIVRIAPNGKRAFKNTGSSEMLVLCVQYKANSFSDDDEPLKDGIMLEANVKL
;
A
#
# COMPACT_ATOMS: atom_id res chain seq x y z
N MET A 1 9.29 -51.82 -35.63
CA MET A 1 7.96 -51.60 -34.96
C MET A 1 8.10 -51.16 -33.50
N VAL A 2 9.11 -51.62 -32.78
CA VAL A 2 9.31 -51.20 -31.35
C VAL A 2 9.88 -49.79 -31.20
N GLU A 3 10.73 -49.33 -32.12
CA GLU A 3 11.35 -48.00 -32.07
C GLU A 3 10.35 -46.82 -32.32
N TYR A 4 9.33 -47.05 -33.17
CA TYR A 4 8.29 -46.01 -33.42
C TYR A 4 7.34 -45.82 -32.23
N ILE A 5 7.12 -46.86 -31.44
CA ILE A 5 6.26 -46.77 -30.24
C ILE A 5 6.96 -45.96 -29.13
N LEU A 6 8.29 -46.12 -28.98
CA LEU A 6 9.07 -45.40 -27.99
C LEU A 6 9.14 -43.90 -28.29
N LEU A 7 9.27 -43.53 -29.59
CA LEU A 7 9.31 -42.13 -30.03
C LEU A 7 7.96 -41.42 -29.83
N MET A 8 6.84 -42.12 -30.05
CA MET A 8 5.49 -41.58 -29.82
C MET A 8 5.20 -41.35 -28.32
N VAL A 9 5.67 -42.22 -27.45
CA VAL A 9 5.48 -42.09 -26.00
C VAL A 9 6.31 -40.93 -25.45
N VAL A 10 7.54 -40.72 -25.92
CA VAL A 10 8.40 -39.62 -25.52
C VAL A 10 7.83 -38.26 -26.01
N CYS A 11 7.30 -38.17 -27.23
CA CYS A 11 6.64 -36.99 -27.73
C CYS A 11 5.36 -36.66 -26.95
N PHE A 12 4.58 -37.64 -26.52
CA PHE A 12 3.38 -37.43 -25.74
C PHE A 12 3.69 -36.92 -24.31
N PHE A 13 4.78 -37.42 -23.68
CA PHE A 13 5.23 -36.94 -22.38
C PHE A 13 5.81 -35.53 -22.44
N VAL A 14 6.56 -35.18 -23.49
CA VAL A 14 7.10 -33.82 -23.67
C VAL A 14 6.00 -32.80 -23.99
N LEU A 15 4.99 -33.17 -24.77
CA LEU A 15 3.82 -32.30 -25.01
C LEU A 15 2.91 -32.14 -23.79
N CYS A 16 2.80 -33.16 -22.93
CA CYS A 16 1.98 -33.07 -21.72
C CYS A 16 2.67 -32.25 -20.61
N THR A 17 4.01 -32.20 -20.53
CA THR A 17 4.75 -31.41 -19.56
C THR A 17 4.86 -29.94 -19.95
N THR A 18 4.77 -29.58 -21.24
CA THR A 18 4.77 -28.19 -21.71
C THR A 18 3.39 -27.56 -21.64
N PHE A 19 2.30 -28.36 -21.61
CA PHE A 19 0.93 -27.82 -21.47
C PHE A 19 0.53 -27.53 -20.00
N ALA A 20 1.26 -28.09 -19.03
CA ALA A 20 0.99 -27.88 -17.61
C ALA A 20 1.57 -26.57 -17.03
N LEU A 21 2.31 -25.78 -17.83
CA LEU A 21 3.05 -24.62 -17.32
C LEU A 21 2.51 -23.26 -17.79
N VAL A 22 1.26 -23.18 -18.24
CA VAL A 22 0.63 -21.88 -18.56
C VAL A 22 -0.80 -21.85 -18.05
N ILE A 23 -1.01 -22.27 -16.82
CA ILE A 23 -2.09 -21.68 -16.04
C ILE A 23 -1.47 -20.42 -15.41
N LYS A 24 -1.40 -19.33 -16.17
CA LYS A 24 -1.42 -17.99 -15.57
C LYS A 24 -2.71 -17.96 -14.77
N THR A 25 -2.63 -18.20 -13.48
CA THR A 25 -3.69 -17.76 -12.57
C THR A 25 -3.82 -16.28 -12.83
N ASN A 26 -4.90 -15.87 -13.49
CA ASN A 26 -5.37 -14.49 -13.46
C ASN A 26 -5.66 -14.23 -11.98
N SER A 27 -4.64 -13.80 -11.24
CA SER A 27 -4.83 -13.21 -9.93
C SER A 27 -5.68 -11.98 -10.19
N ILE A 28 -6.96 -12.07 -9.86
CA ILE A 28 -7.83 -10.91 -9.85
C ILE A 28 -7.21 -9.99 -8.81
N MET A 29 -6.65 -8.88 -9.26
CA MET A 29 -6.08 -7.89 -8.34
C MET A 29 -7.18 -7.42 -7.40
N LYS A 30 -6.86 -7.33 -6.11
CA LYS A 30 -7.80 -6.87 -5.10
C LYS A 30 -8.17 -5.42 -5.36
N GLU A 31 -9.47 -5.12 -5.30
CA GLU A 31 -10.00 -3.79 -5.49
C GLU A 31 -10.62 -3.24 -4.21
N ILE A 32 -10.58 -1.92 -4.06
CA ILE A 32 -11.24 -1.22 -2.97
C ILE A 32 -12.75 -1.24 -3.22
N LYS A 33 -13.51 -1.70 -2.21
CA LYS A 33 -14.97 -1.71 -2.28
C LYS A 33 -15.55 -0.44 -1.67
N ILE A 34 -16.35 0.30 -2.42
CA ILE A 34 -17.22 1.32 -1.86
C ILE A 34 -18.37 0.59 -1.13
N VAL A 35 -18.49 0.84 0.17
CA VAL A 35 -19.51 0.22 1.03
C VAL A 35 -20.78 1.05 1.01
N GLU A 36 -20.62 2.36 1.20
CA GLU A 36 -21.73 3.32 1.22
C GLU A 36 -21.22 4.71 0.84
N LYS A 37 -22.15 5.52 0.30
CA LYS A 37 -21.89 6.90 -0.07
C LYS A 37 -23.13 7.75 0.12
N GLY A 38 -22.97 8.88 0.81
CA GLY A 38 -23.96 9.94 0.95
C GLY A 38 -23.45 11.27 0.41
N GLU A 39 -24.19 12.32 0.65
CA GLU A 39 -23.83 13.67 0.23
C GLU A 39 -22.51 14.12 0.88
N ASN A 40 -22.33 13.82 2.16
CA ASN A 40 -21.22 14.33 2.99
C ASN A 40 -20.26 13.21 3.46
N PHE A 41 -20.38 11.99 2.95
CA PHE A 41 -19.49 10.89 3.32
C PHE A 41 -19.30 9.85 2.20
N THR A 42 -18.19 9.16 2.26
CA THR A 42 -17.93 7.94 1.48
C THR A 42 -17.25 6.93 2.38
N THR A 43 -17.77 5.71 2.43
CA THR A 43 -17.16 4.59 3.15
C THR A 43 -16.62 3.56 2.18
N VAL A 44 -15.37 3.19 2.35
CA VAL A 44 -14.71 2.14 1.57
C VAL A 44 -14.21 1.03 2.50
N ASN A 45 -14.08 -0.17 1.95
CA ASN A 45 -13.48 -1.30 2.65
C ASN A 45 -12.30 -1.84 1.85
N VAL A 46 -11.12 -1.79 2.44
CA VAL A 46 -9.86 -2.32 1.87
C VAL A 46 -9.62 -3.79 2.25
N GLY A 47 -10.54 -4.41 2.98
CA GLY A 47 -10.40 -5.75 3.55
C GLY A 47 -9.64 -5.74 4.88
N LYS A 48 -9.19 -6.91 5.30
CA LYS A 48 -8.37 -7.03 6.51
C LYS A 48 -6.97 -6.46 6.24
N LEU A 49 -6.35 -5.89 7.27
CA LEU A 49 -5.03 -5.27 7.12
C LEU A 49 -3.94 -6.24 6.65
N ASN A 50 -4.02 -7.51 7.02
CA ASN A 50 -3.10 -8.55 6.53
C ASN A 50 -3.34 -8.97 5.08
N GLU A 51 -4.38 -8.46 4.43
CA GLU A 51 -4.70 -8.68 3.01
C GLU A 51 -4.19 -7.53 2.13
N ILE A 52 -3.61 -6.47 2.71
CA ILE A 52 -3.04 -5.34 1.93
C ILE A 52 -1.94 -5.84 0.95
N LYS A 53 -1.22 -6.88 1.30
CA LYS A 53 -0.23 -7.55 0.42
C LYS A 53 -0.81 -8.09 -0.90
N GLU A 54 -2.13 -8.24 -1.00
CA GLU A 54 -2.84 -8.73 -2.20
C GLU A 54 -3.14 -7.60 -3.20
N TYR A 55 -2.94 -6.35 -2.81
CA TYR A 55 -3.01 -5.21 -3.73
C TYR A 55 -1.71 -5.05 -4.51
N GLU A 56 -1.82 -4.44 -5.66
CA GLU A 56 -0.69 -4.06 -6.50
C GLU A 56 -0.97 -2.70 -7.14
N LEU A 57 -0.06 -1.76 -6.97
CA LEU A 57 -0.12 -0.48 -7.66
C LEU A 57 0.60 -0.60 -9.00
N ALA A 58 -0.15 -0.56 -10.10
CA ALA A 58 0.40 -0.53 -11.45
C ALA A 58 0.74 0.91 -11.87
N MET A 59 1.96 1.12 -12.38
CA MET A 59 2.47 2.40 -12.88
C MET A 59 3.16 2.20 -14.23
N GLY A 60 2.39 2.08 -15.29
CA GLY A 60 2.92 1.77 -16.62
C GLY A 60 3.59 0.39 -16.65
N ASN A 61 4.90 0.36 -16.93
CA ASN A 61 5.70 -0.88 -16.97
C ASN A 61 6.25 -1.29 -15.60
N PHE A 62 5.93 -0.57 -14.53
CA PHE A 62 6.39 -0.82 -13.18
C PHE A 62 5.19 -1.08 -12.26
N SER A 63 5.34 -1.97 -11.28
CA SER A 63 4.33 -2.19 -10.27
C SER A 63 4.95 -2.27 -8.87
N ILE A 64 4.15 -1.93 -7.87
CA ILE A 64 4.53 -2.01 -6.45
C ILE A 64 3.57 -2.99 -5.78
N PRO A 65 4.01 -4.23 -5.50
CA PRO A 65 3.23 -5.19 -4.76
C PRO A 65 2.93 -4.70 -3.33
N GLY A 66 1.75 -5.02 -2.83
CA GLY A 66 1.33 -4.63 -1.48
C GLY A 66 1.02 -3.14 -1.32
N LYS A 67 0.91 -2.38 -2.41
CA LYS A 67 0.62 -0.94 -2.40
C LYS A 67 -0.76 -0.63 -2.97
N MET A 68 -1.50 0.24 -2.29
CA MET A 68 -2.78 0.78 -2.78
C MET A 68 -3.00 2.21 -2.31
N PHE A 69 -3.73 2.99 -3.10
CA PHE A 69 -4.18 4.34 -2.77
C PHE A 69 -5.70 4.36 -2.57
N ALA A 70 -6.18 5.02 -1.53
CA ALA A 70 -7.59 5.05 -1.16
C ALA A 70 -8.28 6.40 -1.43
N GLY A 71 -7.53 7.48 -1.63
CA GLY A 71 -8.06 8.84 -1.74
C GLY A 71 -9.08 9.00 -2.87
N HIS A 72 -8.81 8.42 -4.04
CA HIS A 72 -9.75 8.47 -5.16
C HIS A 72 -11.08 7.73 -4.85
N ALA A 73 -11.01 6.54 -4.26
CA ALA A 73 -12.21 5.78 -3.88
C ALA A 73 -13.01 6.48 -2.78
N LEU A 74 -12.34 7.15 -1.85
CA LEU A 74 -12.93 7.96 -0.79
C LEU A 74 -13.46 9.31 -1.29
N GLN A 75 -13.04 9.77 -2.48
CA GLN A 75 -13.25 11.12 -2.98
C GLN A 75 -12.66 12.19 -2.05
N ALA A 76 -11.56 11.88 -1.38
CA ALA A 76 -10.84 12.80 -0.52
C ALA A 76 -10.22 13.94 -1.33
N THR A 77 -10.35 15.18 -0.85
CA THR A 77 -9.85 16.37 -1.55
C THR A 77 -8.68 17.05 -0.84
N GLY A 78 -8.51 16.79 0.46
CA GLY A 78 -7.47 17.41 1.28
C GLY A 78 -6.22 16.57 1.46
N ALA A 79 -6.32 15.25 1.28
CA ALA A 79 -5.21 14.32 1.47
C ALA A 79 -5.35 13.08 0.57
N GLU A 80 -4.23 12.44 0.26
CA GLU A 80 -4.18 11.09 -0.29
C GLU A 80 -3.78 10.11 0.82
N LEU A 81 -4.44 8.97 0.87
CA LEU A 81 -4.13 7.88 1.79
C LEU A 81 -3.64 6.66 1.02
N SER A 82 -2.59 6.04 1.51
CA SER A 82 -2.09 4.81 0.94
C SER A 82 -1.67 3.80 2.00
N PHE A 83 -1.89 2.53 1.72
CA PHE A 83 -1.34 1.44 2.50
C PHE A 83 -0.20 0.78 1.74
N GLN A 84 0.79 0.31 2.48
CA GLN A 84 1.91 -0.46 1.97
C GLN A 84 2.21 -1.62 2.91
N SER A 85 2.16 -2.84 2.37
CA SER A 85 2.65 -4.04 3.02
C SER A 85 4.04 -4.37 2.46
N LEU A 86 5.01 -4.61 3.35
CA LEU A 86 6.36 -5.09 3.02
C LEU A 86 6.59 -6.44 3.68
N ALA A 87 6.98 -7.44 2.91
CA ALA A 87 7.37 -8.73 3.45
C ALA A 87 8.62 -8.61 4.35
N ALA A 88 8.90 -9.64 5.16
CA ALA A 88 10.10 -9.70 5.99
C ALA A 88 11.36 -9.43 5.17
N GLY A 89 12.19 -8.49 5.60
CA GLY A 89 13.43 -8.09 4.93
C GLY A 89 13.25 -7.30 3.63
N GLN A 90 12.02 -7.02 3.19
CA GLN A 90 11.76 -6.31 1.94
C GLN A 90 12.17 -4.85 2.05
N ASP A 91 12.93 -4.41 1.03
CA ASP A 91 13.26 -3.01 0.78
C ASP A 91 12.12 -2.34 0.00
N TYR A 92 11.82 -1.07 0.28
CA TYR A 92 10.87 -0.29 -0.51
C TYR A 92 11.32 -0.12 -1.97
N GLY A 93 12.63 -0.25 -2.23
CA GLY A 93 13.24 -0.34 -3.55
C GLY A 93 13.55 1.00 -4.21
N THR A 94 12.96 2.10 -3.79
CA THR A 94 13.18 3.42 -4.38
C THR A 94 13.40 4.50 -3.32
N ARG A 95 14.27 5.46 -3.65
CA ARG A 95 14.39 6.71 -2.89
C ARG A 95 13.70 7.81 -3.69
N HIS A 96 12.75 8.52 -3.07
CA HIS A 96 11.97 9.55 -3.74
C HIS A 96 11.73 10.76 -2.84
N THR A 97 11.17 11.81 -3.41
CA THR A 97 10.83 13.06 -2.72
C THR A 97 9.57 13.67 -3.33
N HIS A 98 8.92 14.58 -2.60
CA HIS A 98 7.85 15.42 -3.12
C HIS A 98 8.24 16.88 -3.10
N LYS A 99 7.79 17.65 -4.09
CA LYS A 99 8.10 19.09 -4.20
C LYS A 99 7.27 19.94 -3.25
N THR A 100 5.99 19.58 -3.03
CA THR A 100 4.99 20.42 -2.34
C THR A 100 4.23 19.70 -1.25
N HIS A 101 4.33 18.36 -1.17
CA HIS A 101 3.58 17.57 -0.21
C HIS A 101 4.46 17.15 0.97
N GLU A 102 3.83 17.13 2.12
CA GLU A 102 4.30 16.37 3.29
C GLU A 102 3.69 14.99 3.30
N GLU A 103 4.35 14.06 3.95
CA GLU A 103 3.82 12.73 4.23
C GLU A 103 3.98 12.40 5.70
N LEU A 104 2.94 11.76 6.25
CA LEU A 104 2.96 11.13 7.56
C LEU A 104 2.90 9.62 7.36
N TYR A 105 3.95 8.92 7.77
CA TYR A 105 4.02 7.46 7.77
C TYR A 105 3.71 6.94 9.15
N PHE A 106 2.68 6.12 9.26
CA PHE A 106 2.29 5.43 10.48
C PHE A 106 2.68 3.96 10.34
N ILE A 107 3.52 3.47 11.23
CA ILE A 107 3.84 2.04 11.27
C ILE A 107 2.72 1.33 12.05
N LEU A 108 1.85 0.64 11.33
CA LEU A 108 0.68 -0.04 11.90
C LEU A 108 1.03 -1.42 12.46
N LYS A 109 2.12 -2.02 11.96
CA LYS A 109 2.62 -3.34 12.38
C LYS A 109 4.04 -3.52 11.93
N GLY A 110 4.83 -4.28 12.71
CA GLY A 110 6.20 -4.65 12.36
C GLY A 110 7.23 -3.59 12.72
N GLU A 111 8.43 -3.73 12.15
CA GLU A 111 9.58 -2.90 12.45
C GLU A 111 10.45 -2.71 11.22
N GLY A 112 11.21 -1.61 11.18
CA GLY A 112 12.03 -1.30 10.02
C GLY A 112 13.05 -0.20 10.26
N ILE A 113 13.68 0.23 9.18
CA ILE A 113 14.58 1.38 9.15
C ILE A 113 14.08 2.36 8.09
N PHE A 114 13.99 3.64 8.45
CA PHE A 114 13.87 4.76 7.52
C PHE A 114 15.24 5.36 7.26
N ASP A 115 15.45 5.81 6.01
CA ASP A 115 16.55 6.65 5.58
C ASP A 115 15.94 7.94 5.03
N VAL A 116 16.26 9.06 5.66
CA VAL A 116 15.84 10.40 5.23
C VAL A 116 17.08 11.27 5.07
N ASP A 117 17.35 11.74 3.86
CA ASP A 117 18.50 12.57 3.51
C ASP A 117 19.85 11.96 3.94
N GLY A 118 19.93 10.61 3.96
CA GLY A 118 21.11 9.85 4.39
C GLY A 118 21.16 9.55 5.90
N LYS A 119 20.25 10.10 6.70
CA LYS A 119 20.12 9.76 8.11
C LYS A 119 19.20 8.55 8.28
N ARG A 120 19.73 7.48 8.89
CA ARG A 120 19.00 6.24 9.20
C ARG A 120 18.54 6.21 10.64
N PHE A 121 17.32 5.76 10.85
CA PHE A 121 16.76 5.57 12.18
C PHE A 121 15.77 4.40 12.19
N PRO A 122 15.66 3.66 13.30
CA PRO A 122 14.71 2.57 13.44
C PRO A 122 13.28 3.10 13.61
N VAL A 123 12.32 2.30 13.17
CA VAL A 123 10.89 2.49 13.39
C VAL A 123 10.26 1.16 13.79
N SER A 124 9.17 1.22 14.54
CA SER A 124 8.38 0.05 14.95
C SER A 124 6.90 0.41 14.99
N GLU A 125 6.06 -0.56 15.25
CA GLU A 125 4.62 -0.34 15.49
C GLU A 125 4.39 0.84 16.43
N GLY A 126 3.50 1.76 16.04
CA GLY A 126 3.23 3.02 16.75
C GLY A 126 4.15 4.18 16.35
N SER A 127 5.24 3.96 15.62
CA SER A 127 6.07 5.07 15.11
C SER A 127 5.32 5.91 14.09
N ILE A 128 5.49 7.23 14.17
CA ILE A 128 4.99 8.19 13.17
C ILE A 128 6.18 8.97 12.64
N VAL A 129 6.34 9.00 11.32
CA VAL A 129 7.44 9.71 10.65
C VAL A 129 6.84 10.77 9.73
N ARG A 130 7.18 12.05 9.96
CA ARG A 130 6.85 13.15 9.05
C ARG A 130 8.00 13.39 8.09
N ILE A 131 7.70 13.47 6.81
CA ILE A 131 8.65 13.86 5.76
C ILE A 131 8.17 15.18 5.15
N ALA A 132 8.98 16.22 5.29
CA ALA A 132 8.72 17.53 4.69
C ALA A 132 8.98 17.49 3.16
N PRO A 133 8.49 18.50 2.40
CA PRO A 133 8.87 18.68 1.01
C PRO A 133 10.40 18.65 0.82
N ASN A 134 10.84 18.08 -0.31
CA ASN A 134 12.24 17.86 -0.68
C ASN A 134 12.99 16.81 0.16
N GLY A 135 12.45 16.30 1.27
CA GLY A 135 13.03 15.19 2.04
C GLY A 135 13.12 13.93 1.17
N LYS A 136 14.33 13.42 0.95
CA LYS A 136 14.62 12.21 0.16
C LYS A 136 14.52 11.00 1.08
N ARG A 137 13.48 10.15 0.90
CA ARG A 137 13.24 9.02 1.81
C ARG A 137 13.23 7.69 1.09
N ALA A 138 13.63 6.69 1.84
CA ALA A 138 13.46 5.27 1.58
C ALA A 138 13.28 4.56 2.91
N PHE A 139 12.71 3.36 2.90
CA PHE A 139 12.57 2.54 4.10
C PHE A 139 12.60 1.05 3.77
N LYS A 140 12.83 0.25 4.79
CA LYS A 140 12.97 -1.20 4.69
C LYS A 140 12.33 -1.87 5.90
N ASN A 141 11.65 -2.96 5.68
CA ASN A 141 11.26 -3.89 6.74
C ASN A 141 12.49 -4.67 7.19
N THR A 142 12.91 -4.52 8.46
CA THR A 142 14.05 -5.26 9.04
C THR A 142 13.59 -6.39 9.96
N GLY A 143 12.29 -6.50 10.18
CA GLY A 143 11.69 -7.55 11.01
C GLY A 143 11.61 -8.90 10.29
N SER A 144 11.23 -9.92 11.04
CA SER A 144 11.01 -11.29 10.58
C SER A 144 9.59 -11.56 10.07
N SER A 145 8.71 -10.57 10.14
CA SER A 145 7.32 -10.63 9.70
C SER A 145 6.96 -9.44 8.82
N GLU A 146 5.74 -9.42 8.31
CA GLU A 146 5.20 -8.30 7.53
C GLU A 146 5.27 -6.98 8.31
N MET A 147 5.71 -5.91 7.63
CA MET A 147 5.56 -4.53 8.09
C MET A 147 4.43 -3.86 7.31
N LEU A 148 3.47 -3.28 8.03
CA LEU A 148 2.34 -2.56 7.45
C LEU A 148 2.45 -1.07 7.75
N VAL A 149 2.35 -0.27 6.71
CA VAL A 149 2.48 1.19 6.77
C VAL A 149 1.24 1.85 6.18
N LEU A 150 0.68 2.83 6.90
CA LEU A 150 -0.26 3.81 6.36
C LEU A 150 0.53 5.10 6.08
N CYS A 151 0.35 5.66 4.89
CA CYS A 151 0.90 6.96 4.55
C CYS A 151 -0.23 7.93 4.22
N VAL A 152 -0.21 9.09 4.85
CA VAL A 152 -1.08 10.23 4.54
C VAL A 152 -0.24 11.31 3.90
N GLN A 153 -0.61 11.69 2.68
CA GLN A 153 0.06 12.71 1.89
C GLN A 153 -0.85 13.93 1.72
N TYR A 154 -0.37 15.11 2.04
CA TYR A 154 -1.12 16.35 1.96
C TYR A 154 -0.20 17.52 1.57
N LYS A 155 -0.79 18.62 1.10
CA LYS A 155 -0.01 19.82 0.73
C LYS A 155 0.60 20.44 1.97
N ALA A 156 1.90 20.70 1.95
CA ALA A 156 2.60 21.35 3.05
C ALA A 156 1.99 22.76 3.32
N ASN A 157 1.95 23.13 4.60
CA ASN A 157 1.39 24.40 5.09
C ASN A 157 -0.10 24.60 4.75
N SER A 158 -0.85 23.50 4.54
CA SER A 158 -2.30 23.57 4.33
C SER A 158 -3.11 23.52 5.62
N PHE A 159 -2.46 23.30 6.77
CA PHE A 159 -3.06 23.34 8.09
C PHE A 159 -2.54 24.55 8.85
N SER A 160 -3.41 25.38 9.34
CA SER A 160 -3.10 26.62 10.06
C SER A 160 -3.68 26.60 11.47
N ASP A 161 -3.37 27.62 12.27
CA ASP A 161 -3.98 27.78 13.60
C ASP A 161 -5.51 27.96 13.55
N ASP A 162 -6.06 28.39 12.41
CA ASP A 162 -7.51 28.52 12.22
C ASP A 162 -8.17 27.16 11.91
N ASP A 163 -7.39 26.17 11.47
CA ASP A 163 -7.84 24.81 11.20
C ASP A 163 -7.76 23.89 12.44
N GLU A 164 -7.37 24.43 13.61
CA GLU A 164 -7.34 23.67 14.85
C GLU A 164 -8.73 23.06 15.17
N PRO A 165 -8.79 21.76 15.56
CA PRO A 165 -10.07 21.06 15.78
C PRO A 165 -11.04 21.76 16.72
N LEU A 166 -10.53 22.51 17.71
CA LEU A 166 -11.36 23.24 18.66
C LEU A 166 -11.87 24.57 18.10
N LYS A 167 -11.30 25.10 17.01
CA LYS A 167 -11.74 26.32 16.34
C LYS A 167 -12.68 26.04 15.19
N ASP A 168 -12.40 24.98 14.40
CA ASP A 168 -13.22 24.59 13.25
C ASP A 168 -14.39 23.68 13.64
N GLY A 169 -14.23 22.88 14.69
CA GLY A 169 -15.23 21.91 15.11
C GLY A 169 -16.47 22.57 15.74
N ILE A 170 -17.66 22.24 15.22
CA ILE A 170 -18.95 22.68 15.75
C ILE A 170 -19.65 21.51 16.42
N MET A 171 -19.88 21.61 17.74
CA MET A 171 -20.65 20.60 18.47
C MET A 171 -22.15 20.87 18.30
N LEU A 172 -22.87 19.97 17.65
CA LEU A 172 -24.30 20.08 17.41
C LEU A 172 -25.13 19.43 18.51
N GLU A 173 -24.78 18.22 18.93
CA GLU A 173 -25.52 17.43 19.93
C GLU A 173 -24.57 16.72 20.88
N ALA A 174 -25.02 16.55 22.14
CA ALA A 174 -24.32 15.73 23.12
C ALA A 174 -25.12 14.44 23.40
N ASN A 175 -24.44 13.36 23.79
CA ASN A 175 -25.03 12.08 24.20
C ASN A 175 -25.88 11.39 23.11
N VAL A 176 -25.50 11.51 21.83
CA VAL A 176 -26.14 10.77 20.72
C VAL A 176 -25.98 9.28 20.96
N LYS A 177 -27.09 8.53 20.87
CA LYS A 177 -27.09 7.05 20.91
C LYS A 177 -27.14 6.52 19.48
N LEU A 178 -26.18 5.68 19.12
CA LEU A 178 -26.07 4.98 17.82
C LEU A 178 -26.56 3.54 17.97
#